data_31b42d3acf393c4adf556bfa400267d8
#
_entry.id   31b42d3acf393c4adf556bfa400267d8
#
_cell.length_a   1.000
_cell.length_b   1.000
_cell.length_c   1.000
_cell.angle_alpha   90.00
_cell.angle_beta   90.00
_cell.angle_gamma   90.00
#
_symmetry.space_group_name_H-M   'P 1'
#
loop_
_entity.id
_entity.type
_entity.pdbx_description
1 polymer ?
#
loop_
_entity_poly.entity_id
_entity_poly.type
_entity_poly.pdbx_seq_one_letter_code
_entity_poly.pdbx_strand_id
1 'polypeptide(L)'
;MGHALDNTLQDILTRYKRMKGFSTLWLPGTDHASIATEAKIVEAMRKEGLTKEDLGRDKFLERAWKWKEQYGGRIISQLKKMGSSCDWSRERFTLDEGCSEAVRKVFKQLYDEGLIYRGERIINWCPHCKTSISNAEVDYTERDSHFWHIRYPLVGGGGFVEVATTRPETLLGDTAVAVNPN
;
A
#
# COMPACT_ATOMS: atom_id res chain seq x y z
N MET A 1 -8.76 -11.24 -18.74
CA MET A 1 -9.29 -10.38 -19.84
C MET A 1 -8.97 -8.90 -19.63
N GLY A 2 -9.13 -8.30 -18.44
CA GLY A 2 -8.91 -6.86 -18.22
C GLY A 2 -7.54 -6.34 -18.65
N HIS A 3 -6.46 -6.96 -18.22
CA HIS A 3 -5.11 -6.56 -18.62
C HIS A 3 -4.85 -6.67 -20.13
N ALA A 4 -5.47 -7.66 -20.80
CA ALA A 4 -5.35 -7.79 -22.25
C ALA A 4 -6.04 -6.63 -22.97
N LEU A 5 -7.24 -6.26 -22.53
CA LEU A 5 -7.98 -5.13 -23.09
C LEU A 5 -7.23 -3.82 -22.88
N ASP A 6 -6.78 -3.54 -21.66
CA ASP A 6 -6.03 -2.34 -21.31
C ASP A 6 -4.77 -2.19 -22.18
N ASN A 7 -3.95 -3.22 -22.27
CA ASN A 7 -2.75 -3.19 -23.12
C ASN A 7 -3.07 -3.06 -24.60
N THR A 8 -4.16 -3.67 -25.08
CA THR A 8 -4.57 -3.54 -26.48
C THR A 8 -4.97 -2.10 -26.83
N LEU A 9 -5.69 -1.41 -25.94
CA LEU A 9 -6.06 -0.01 -26.14
C LEU A 9 -4.82 0.90 -26.22
N GLN A 10 -3.86 0.71 -25.33
CA GLN A 10 -2.60 1.44 -25.34
C GLN A 10 -1.80 1.15 -26.63
N ASP A 11 -1.75 -0.11 -27.07
CA ASP A 11 -1.05 -0.51 -28.29
C ASP A 11 -1.67 0.10 -29.55
N ILE A 12 -3.00 0.13 -29.65
CA ILE A 12 -3.72 0.77 -30.76
C ILE A 12 -3.32 2.24 -30.86
N LEU A 13 -3.36 2.98 -29.75
CA LEU A 13 -3.02 4.41 -29.72
C LEU A 13 -1.55 4.64 -30.11
N THR A 14 -0.65 3.82 -29.60
CA THR A 14 0.78 3.89 -29.86
C THR A 14 1.07 3.62 -31.36
N ARG A 15 0.51 2.57 -31.91
CA ARG A 15 0.65 2.23 -33.34
C ARG A 15 0.04 3.31 -34.23
N TYR A 16 -1.15 3.79 -33.90
CA TYR A 16 -1.80 4.87 -34.65
C TYR A 16 -0.92 6.13 -34.72
N LYS A 17 -0.34 6.53 -33.57
CA LYS A 17 0.56 7.70 -33.54
C LYS A 17 1.84 7.48 -34.33
N ARG A 18 2.44 6.29 -34.30
CA ARG A 18 3.60 5.95 -35.13
C ARG A 18 3.25 6.01 -36.63
N MET A 19 2.10 5.50 -37.03
CA MET A 19 1.62 5.60 -38.42
C MET A 19 1.41 7.05 -38.87
N LYS A 20 1.10 7.96 -37.95
CA LYS A 20 0.98 9.39 -38.17
C LYS A 20 2.34 10.13 -38.20
N GLY A 21 3.46 9.44 -38.06
CA GLY A 21 4.80 10.01 -38.07
C GLY A 21 5.28 10.58 -36.75
N PHE A 22 4.56 10.33 -35.64
CA PHE A 22 5.00 10.74 -34.31
C PHE A 22 6.09 9.79 -33.76
N SER A 23 7.09 10.36 -33.12
CA SER A 23 8.02 9.59 -32.30
C SER A 23 7.33 9.21 -30.99
N THR A 24 6.93 7.95 -30.87
CA THR A 24 6.20 7.43 -29.72
C THR A 24 7.02 6.39 -28.97
N LEU A 25 7.10 6.53 -27.66
CA LEU A 25 7.71 5.58 -26.75
C LEU A 25 6.63 4.97 -25.84
N TRP A 26 6.58 3.64 -25.81
CA TRP A 26 5.77 2.90 -24.85
C TRP A 26 6.69 2.00 -24.02
N LEU A 27 6.93 2.41 -22.78
CA LEU A 27 7.79 1.68 -21.84
C LEU A 27 7.00 0.58 -21.15
N PRO A 28 7.45 -0.68 -21.22
CA PRO A 28 6.87 -1.75 -20.43
C PRO A 28 7.41 -1.72 -19.01
N GLY A 29 6.55 -2.03 -18.04
CA GLY A 29 6.94 -2.15 -16.65
C GLY A 29 6.05 -3.10 -15.89
N THR A 30 6.59 -3.67 -14.82
CA THR A 30 5.84 -4.51 -13.87
C THR A 30 5.93 -3.93 -12.48
N ASP A 31 4.80 -3.96 -11.78
CA ASP A 31 4.71 -3.58 -10.38
C ASP A 31 5.00 -4.76 -9.45
N HIS A 32 5.59 -4.48 -8.29
CA HIS A 32 5.88 -5.51 -7.29
C HIS A 32 4.63 -6.02 -6.57
N ALA A 33 3.52 -5.24 -6.55
CA ALA A 33 2.22 -5.61 -5.97
C ALA A 33 2.35 -6.36 -4.63
N SER A 34 3.05 -5.77 -3.66
CA SER A 34 3.59 -6.45 -2.48
C SER A 34 2.56 -7.25 -1.70
N ILE A 35 1.37 -6.69 -1.42
CA ILE A 35 0.32 -7.35 -0.61
C ILE A 35 -0.17 -8.63 -1.30
N ALA A 36 -0.50 -8.56 -2.58
CA ALA A 36 -1.01 -9.71 -3.33
C ALA A 36 0.07 -10.79 -3.51
N THR A 37 1.31 -10.38 -3.79
CA THR A 37 2.46 -11.28 -3.92
C THR A 37 2.75 -11.96 -2.60
N GLU A 38 2.80 -11.21 -1.51
CA GLU A 38 3.03 -11.76 -0.16
C GLU A 38 1.95 -12.77 0.22
N ALA A 39 0.67 -12.48 -0.02
CA ALA A 39 -0.42 -13.40 0.25
C ALA A 39 -0.24 -14.74 -0.47
N LYS A 40 0.20 -14.70 -1.73
CA LYS A 40 0.48 -15.92 -2.51
C LYS A 40 1.67 -16.71 -2.00
N ILE A 41 2.72 -16.03 -1.59
CA ILE A 41 3.92 -16.68 -1.00
C ILE A 41 3.54 -17.33 0.33
N VAL A 42 2.80 -16.63 1.19
CA VAL A 42 2.33 -17.18 2.47
C VAL A 42 1.39 -18.37 2.27
N GLU A 43 0.50 -18.32 1.28
CA GLU A 43 -0.35 -19.47 0.91
C GLU A 43 0.49 -20.69 0.51
N ALA A 44 1.54 -20.49 -0.29
CA ALA A 44 2.47 -21.55 -0.68
C ALA A 44 3.23 -22.11 0.53
N MET A 45 3.71 -21.24 1.43
CA MET A 45 4.40 -21.63 2.66
C MET A 45 3.50 -22.46 3.59
N ARG A 46 2.23 -22.10 3.72
CA ARG A 46 1.28 -22.88 4.54
C ARG A 46 1.12 -24.32 4.05
N LYS A 47 1.18 -24.55 2.74
CA LYS A 47 1.15 -25.90 2.14
C LYS A 47 2.40 -26.71 2.49
N GLU A 48 3.50 -26.03 2.79
CA GLU A 48 4.75 -26.62 3.23
C GLU A 48 4.86 -26.72 4.77
N GLY A 49 3.84 -26.25 5.50
CA GLY A 49 3.83 -26.23 6.97
C GLY A 49 4.74 -25.15 7.59
N LEU A 50 5.08 -24.10 6.82
CA LEU A 50 5.98 -23.02 7.25
C LEU A 50 5.22 -21.72 7.50
N THR A 51 5.69 -20.95 8.48
CA THR A 51 5.25 -19.58 8.77
C THR A 51 6.34 -18.56 8.44
N LYS A 52 5.99 -17.28 8.43
CA LYS A 52 6.98 -16.20 8.26
C LYS A 52 7.96 -16.15 9.42
N GLU A 53 7.47 -16.39 10.62
CA GLU A 53 8.25 -16.44 11.86
C GLU A 53 9.31 -17.53 11.80
N ASP A 54 8.98 -18.71 11.25
CA ASP A 54 9.93 -19.83 11.10
C ASP A 54 11.08 -19.49 10.14
N LEU A 55 10.79 -18.75 9.07
CA LEU A 55 11.81 -18.39 8.08
C LEU A 55 12.65 -17.17 8.50
N GLY A 56 12.04 -16.21 9.19
CA GLY A 56 12.63 -14.91 9.39
C GLY A 56 12.67 -14.06 8.10
N ARG A 57 13.03 -12.78 8.25
CA ARG A 57 12.96 -11.79 7.18
C ARG A 57 13.80 -12.14 5.95
N ASP A 58 15.05 -12.51 6.14
CA ASP A 58 15.99 -12.68 5.03
C ASP A 58 15.58 -13.83 4.11
N LYS A 59 15.26 -14.99 4.69
CA LYS A 59 14.81 -16.16 3.92
C LYS A 59 13.43 -15.92 3.28
N PHE A 60 12.57 -15.14 3.92
CA PHE A 60 11.31 -14.74 3.31
C PHE A 60 11.55 -13.85 2.09
N LEU A 61 12.46 -12.88 2.15
CA LEU A 61 12.83 -12.03 1.01
C LEU A 61 13.45 -12.83 -0.12
N GLU A 62 14.34 -13.78 0.17
CA GLU A 62 14.87 -14.69 -0.86
C GLU A 62 13.75 -15.44 -1.58
N ARG A 63 12.76 -15.94 -0.84
CA ARG A 63 11.59 -16.61 -1.42
C ARG A 63 10.74 -15.66 -2.26
N ALA A 64 10.58 -14.41 -1.83
CA ALA A 64 9.86 -13.39 -2.57
C ALA A 64 10.56 -13.05 -3.89
N TRP A 65 11.88 -12.94 -3.90
CA TRP A 65 12.65 -12.72 -5.13
C TRP A 65 12.56 -13.91 -6.10
N LYS A 66 12.67 -15.14 -5.61
CA LYS A 66 12.44 -16.36 -6.44
C LYS A 66 11.03 -16.38 -7.05
N TRP A 67 10.02 -16.01 -6.26
CA TRP A 67 8.65 -15.89 -6.75
C TRP A 67 8.54 -14.85 -7.88
N LYS A 68 9.17 -13.68 -7.70
CA LYS A 68 9.22 -12.63 -8.72
C LYS A 68 9.89 -13.12 -10.02
N GLU A 69 11.00 -13.83 -9.92
CA GLU A 69 11.67 -14.40 -11.09
C GLU A 69 10.78 -15.40 -11.84
N GLN A 70 10.11 -16.26 -11.12
CA GLN A 70 9.24 -17.28 -11.70
C GLN A 70 7.98 -16.71 -12.37
N TYR A 71 7.33 -15.73 -11.73
CA TYR A 71 6.01 -15.25 -12.17
C TYR A 71 6.05 -13.88 -12.85
N GLY A 72 7.00 -13.01 -12.52
CA GLY A 72 7.14 -11.69 -13.14
C GLY A 72 7.40 -11.78 -14.64
N GLY A 73 8.25 -12.69 -15.10
CA GLY A 73 8.52 -12.91 -16.51
C GLY A 73 7.33 -13.47 -17.31
N ARG A 74 6.34 -14.08 -16.65
CA ARG A 74 5.15 -14.63 -17.32
C ARG A 74 4.28 -13.54 -17.92
N ILE A 75 4.04 -12.45 -17.20
CA ILE A 75 3.23 -11.31 -17.67
C ILE A 75 3.87 -10.71 -18.92
N ILE A 76 5.17 -10.44 -18.88
CA ILE A 76 5.93 -9.91 -20.01
C ILE A 76 5.87 -10.87 -21.22
N SER A 77 6.06 -12.16 -21.00
CA SER A 77 5.94 -13.18 -22.06
C SER A 77 4.55 -13.19 -22.69
N GLN A 78 3.50 -13.05 -21.89
CA GLN A 78 2.11 -12.98 -22.38
C GLN A 78 1.86 -11.72 -23.22
N LEU A 79 2.33 -10.55 -22.76
CA LEU A 79 2.20 -9.31 -23.54
C LEU A 79 2.97 -9.34 -24.86
N LYS A 80 4.16 -9.93 -24.87
CA LYS A 80 4.92 -10.18 -26.12
C LYS A 80 4.15 -11.09 -27.08
N LYS A 81 3.51 -12.15 -26.57
CA LYS A 81 2.67 -13.04 -27.38
C LYS A 81 1.41 -12.37 -27.92
N MET A 82 0.86 -11.40 -27.21
CA MET A 82 -0.24 -10.56 -27.68
C MET A 82 0.20 -9.56 -28.78
N GLY A 83 1.49 -9.40 -29.02
CA GLY A 83 2.03 -8.49 -30.01
C GLY A 83 2.14 -7.03 -29.54
N SER A 84 2.11 -6.76 -28.24
CA SER A 84 2.27 -5.40 -27.69
C SER A 84 3.57 -4.76 -28.18
N SER A 85 3.49 -3.56 -28.75
CA SER A 85 4.61 -2.86 -29.41
C SER A 85 5.42 -1.98 -28.46
N CYS A 86 5.64 -2.47 -27.24
CA CYS A 86 6.49 -1.80 -26.26
C CYS A 86 7.96 -1.79 -26.67
N ASP A 87 8.73 -0.86 -26.13
CA ASP A 87 10.19 -0.91 -26.14
C ASP A 87 10.70 -1.88 -25.07
N TRP A 88 10.76 -3.15 -25.42
CA TRP A 88 11.18 -4.23 -24.51
C TRP A 88 12.63 -4.14 -24.05
N SER A 89 13.46 -3.33 -24.74
CA SER A 89 14.86 -3.09 -24.32
C SER A 89 14.96 -2.21 -23.07
N ARG A 90 13.87 -1.48 -22.76
CA ARG A 90 13.77 -0.57 -21.63
C ARG A 90 12.77 -1.05 -20.58
N GLU A 91 12.56 -2.36 -20.50
CA GLU A 91 11.69 -2.95 -19.48
C GLU A 91 12.14 -2.55 -18.07
N ARG A 92 11.16 -2.15 -17.24
CA ARG A 92 11.39 -1.71 -15.86
C ARG A 92 10.62 -2.59 -14.87
N PHE A 93 11.13 -2.63 -13.65
CA PHE A 93 10.46 -3.21 -12.49
C PHE A 93 10.50 -2.18 -11.35
N THR A 94 9.39 -2.00 -10.64
CA THR A 94 9.26 -0.95 -9.63
C THR A 94 10.28 -1.02 -8.50
N LEU A 95 10.88 -2.18 -8.24
CA LEU A 95 11.97 -2.37 -7.27
C LEU A 95 13.35 -2.59 -7.92
N ASP A 96 13.52 -2.29 -9.22
CA ASP A 96 14.85 -2.32 -9.83
C ASP A 96 15.75 -1.23 -9.22
N GLU A 97 17.05 -1.34 -9.45
CA GLU A 97 18.04 -0.45 -8.86
C GLU A 97 17.77 1.02 -9.20
N GLY A 98 17.51 1.33 -10.48
CA GLY A 98 17.25 2.71 -10.92
C GLY A 98 15.96 3.29 -10.36
N CYS A 99 14.86 2.50 -10.30
CA CYS A 99 13.62 2.93 -9.66
C CYS A 99 13.83 3.13 -8.15
N SER A 100 14.55 2.24 -7.49
CA SER A 100 14.86 2.33 -6.06
C SER A 100 15.73 3.55 -5.73
N GLU A 101 16.70 3.90 -6.59
CA GLU A 101 17.51 5.11 -6.46
C GLU A 101 16.66 6.37 -6.64
N ALA A 102 15.81 6.40 -7.68
CA ALA A 102 14.92 7.53 -7.96
C ALA A 102 13.98 7.80 -6.79
N VAL A 103 13.35 6.76 -6.23
CA VAL A 103 12.46 6.88 -5.06
C VAL A 103 13.21 7.47 -3.86
N ARG A 104 14.40 6.97 -3.55
CA ARG A 104 15.20 7.48 -2.44
C ARG A 104 15.63 8.94 -2.65
N LYS A 105 16.00 9.32 -3.87
CA LYS A 105 16.36 10.69 -4.21
C LYS A 105 15.19 11.65 -4.02
N VAL A 106 14.01 11.30 -4.56
CA VAL A 106 12.81 12.12 -4.43
C VAL A 106 12.37 12.22 -2.98
N PHE A 107 12.36 11.10 -2.23
CA PHE A 107 12.02 11.10 -0.81
C PHE A 107 12.93 12.05 -0.01
N LYS A 108 14.26 11.95 -0.24
CA LYS A 108 15.22 12.85 0.42
C LYS A 108 14.97 14.30 0.07
N GLN A 109 14.74 14.62 -1.20
CA GLN A 109 14.46 15.99 -1.64
C GLN A 109 13.23 16.55 -0.94
N LEU A 110 12.12 15.83 -0.92
CA LEU A 110 10.87 16.24 -0.26
C LEU A 110 11.04 16.42 1.26
N TYR A 111 11.91 15.61 1.87
CA TYR A 111 12.25 15.75 3.28
C TYR A 111 13.08 17.02 3.53
N ASP A 112 14.09 17.27 2.69
CA ASP A 112 14.93 18.47 2.79
C ASP A 112 14.14 19.78 2.57
N GLU A 113 13.11 19.73 1.72
CA GLU A 113 12.17 20.83 1.48
C GLU A 113 11.10 20.97 2.59
N GLY A 114 11.06 20.10 3.59
CA GLY A 114 10.10 20.12 4.69
C GLY A 114 8.68 19.66 4.30
N LEU A 115 8.48 19.10 3.11
CA LEU A 115 7.20 18.61 2.63
C LEU A 115 6.85 17.22 3.21
N ILE A 116 7.87 16.45 3.58
CA ILE A 116 7.74 15.19 4.30
C ILE A 116 8.32 15.35 5.70
N TYR A 117 7.57 14.96 6.71
CA TYR A 117 8.02 14.97 8.09
C TYR A 117 7.50 13.72 8.83
N ARG A 118 8.20 13.34 9.90
CA ARG A 118 7.75 12.27 10.78
C ARG A 118 6.73 12.82 11.77
N GLY A 119 5.56 12.20 11.84
CA GLY A 119 4.51 12.59 12.78
C GLY A 119 3.61 11.41 13.10
N GLU A 120 2.86 11.55 14.21
CA GLU A 120 1.87 10.58 14.62
C GLU A 120 0.52 10.93 13.99
N ARG A 121 -0.16 9.92 13.46
CA ARG A 121 -1.50 10.04 12.86
C ARG A 121 -2.32 8.80 13.19
N ILE A 122 -3.64 9.00 13.32
CA ILE A 122 -4.57 7.87 13.40
C ILE A 122 -4.65 7.21 12.03
N ILE A 123 -4.44 5.91 12.00
CA ILE A 123 -4.49 5.08 10.80
C ILE A 123 -5.44 3.90 10.99
N ASN A 124 -5.95 3.36 9.89
CA ASN A 124 -6.65 2.08 9.93
C ASN A 124 -5.64 0.95 10.11
N TRP A 125 -5.88 0.10 11.08
CA TRP A 125 -5.01 -1.01 11.44
C TRP A 125 -5.76 -2.33 11.44
N CYS A 126 -5.24 -3.34 10.75
CA CYS A 126 -5.76 -4.69 10.80
C CYS A 126 -5.00 -5.52 11.86
N PRO A 127 -5.65 -5.90 12.97
CA PRO A 127 -4.99 -6.69 14.02
C PRO A 127 -4.69 -8.12 13.60
N HIS A 128 -5.39 -8.65 12.61
CA HIS A 128 -5.13 -9.99 12.05
C HIS A 128 -3.88 -9.99 11.17
N CYS A 129 -3.80 -9.05 10.22
CA CYS A 129 -2.64 -8.92 9.33
C CYS A 129 -1.45 -8.20 9.98
N LYS A 130 -1.66 -7.53 11.12
CA LYS A 130 -0.66 -6.72 11.85
C LYS A 130 -0.02 -5.66 10.95
N THR A 131 -0.84 -4.98 10.17
CA THR A 131 -0.42 -3.93 9.24
C THR A 131 -1.44 -2.81 9.14
N SER A 132 -1.00 -1.63 8.71
CA SER A 132 -1.90 -0.56 8.27
C SER A 132 -2.60 -0.95 6.97
N ILE A 133 -3.82 -0.47 6.82
CA ILE A 133 -4.64 -0.67 5.63
C ILE A 133 -5.14 0.69 5.11
N SER A 134 -5.42 0.77 3.81
CA SER A 134 -5.97 1.97 3.19
C SER A 134 -7.46 2.15 3.52
N ASN A 135 -7.98 3.36 3.33
CA ASN A 135 -9.41 3.61 3.52
C ASN A 135 -10.29 2.79 2.57
N ALA A 136 -9.77 2.43 1.39
CA ALA A 136 -10.48 1.61 0.42
C ALA A 136 -10.66 0.13 0.84
N GLU A 137 -9.87 -0.31 1.83
CA GLU A 137 -9.91 -1.69 2.36
C GLU A 137 -10.77 -1.79 3.63
N VAL A 138 -11.41 -0.71 4.05
CA VAL A 138 -12.25 -0.66 5.27
C VAL A 138 -13.72 -0.77 4.88
N ASP A 139 -14.35 -1.82 5.37
CA ASP A 139 -15.79 -1.99 5.29
C ASP A 139 -16.45 -1.45 6.57
N TYR A 140 -17.46 -0.61 6.40
CA TYR A 140 -18.21 -0.04 7.51
C TYR A 140 -19.46 -0.88 7.76
N THR A 141 -19.64 -1.28 9.01
CA THR A 141 -20.83 -2.00 9.46
C THR A 141 -21.52 -1.25 10.58
N GLU A 142 -22.83 -1.10 10.50
CA GLU A 142 -23.62 -0.54 11.58
C GLU A 142 -23.70 -1.53 12.74
N ARG A 143 -23.54 -1.02 13.96
CA ARG A 143 -23.70 -1.77 15.20
C ARG A 143 -24.43 -0.93 16.23
N ASP A 144 -25.35 -1.56 16.95
CA ASP A 144 -25.93 -0.94 18.12
C ASP A 144 -24.84 -0.64 19.15
N SER A 145 -24.82 0.59 19.64
CA SER A 145 -23.81 1.06 20.59
C SER A 145 -24.44 2.09 21.53
N HIS A 146 -23.69 2.52 22.52
CA HIS A 146 -24.08 3.53 23.48
C HIS A 146 -23.07 4.67 23.51
N PHE A 147 -23.51 5.85 23.92
CA PHE A 147 -22.62 6.92 24.34
C PHE A 147 -22.37 6.80 25.84
N TRP A 148 -21.11 6.55 26.21
CA TRP A 148 -20.66 6.58 27.60
C TRP A 148 -20.19 7.98 27.94
N HIS A 149 -20.78 8.56 29.00
CA HIS A 149 -20.44 9.86 29.50
C HIS A 149 -19.39 9.73 30.59
N ILE A 150 -18.21 10.30 30.35
CA ILE A 150 -17.06 10.26 31.24
C ILE A 150 -16.87 11.67 31.84
N ARG A 151 -16.71 11.78 33.14
CA ARG A 151 -16.53 13.05 33.83
C ARG A 151 -15.12 13.19 34.37
N TYR A 152 -14.41 14.19 33.90
CA TYR A 152 -13.08 14.53 34.38
C TYR A 152 -13.19 15.68 35.37
N PRO A 153 -12.81 15.48 36.66
CA PRO A 153 -12.89 16.52 37.65
C PRO A 153 -11.90 17.64 37.38
N LEU A 154 -12.32 18.88 37.67
CA LEU A 154 -11.44 20.05 37.57
C LEU A 154 -10.44 20.07 38.72
N VAL A 155 -9.20 20.51 38.45
CA VAL A 155 -8.19 20.74 39.48
C VAL A 155 -8.64 21.87 40.39
N GLY A 156 -8.65 21.63 41.69
CA GLY A 156 -9.12 22.62 42.68
C GLY A 156 -10.60 22.47 43.08
N GLY A 157 -11.33 21.55 42.49
CA GLY A 157 -12.77 21.31 42.75
C GLY A 157 -13.68 22.26 42.00
N GLY A 158 -14.98 22.14 42.26
CA GLY A 158 -15.99 23.07 41.71
C GLY A 158 -16.63 22.63 40.39
N GLY A 159 -16.35 21.41 39.90
CA GLY A 159 -16.98 20.91 38.69
C GLY A 159 -16.23 19.81 37.99
N PHE A 160 -16.69 19.49 36.79
CA PHE A 160 -16.09 18.49 35.92
C PHE A 160 -16.27 18.90 34.45
N VAL A 161 -15.43 18.37 33.59
CA VAL A 161 -15.66 18.37 32.11
C VAL A 161 -16.23 17.02 31.75
N GLU A 162 -17.35 17.02 31.02
CA GLU A 162 -18.00 15.79 30.58
C GLU A 162 -17.73 15.58 29.08
N VAL A 163 -17.31 14.37 28.72
CA VAL A 163 -17.13 13.93 27.34
C VAL A 163 -17.99 12.70 27.10
N ALA A 164 -18.43 12.49 25.86
CA ALA A 164 -19.16 11.32 25.44
C ALA A 164 -18.38 10.56 24.38
N THR A 165 -18.30 9.24 24.54
CA THR A 165 -17.60 8.38 23.58
C THR A 165 -18.37 7.08 23.35
N THR A 166 -18.25 6.52 22.17
CA THR A 166 -18.73 5.17 21.85
C THR A 166 -17.69 4.08 22.20
N ARG A 167 -16.47 4.48 22.57
CA ARG A 167 -15.37 3.58 22.93
C ARG A 167 -14.80 3.95 24.31
N PRO A 168 -15.41 3.47 25.39
CA PRO A 168 -15.00 3.83 26.75
C PRO A 168 -13.60 3.33 27.14
N GLU A 169 -13.08 2.32 26.43
CA GLU A 169 -11.73 1.80 26.62
C GLU A 169 -10.64 2.85 26.34
N THR A 170 -10.94 3.90 25.58
CA THR A 170 -9.99 4.98 25.29
C THR A 170 -9.63 5.79 26.52
N LEU A 171 -10.46 5.76 27.58
CA LEU A 171 -10.20 6.41 28.85
C LEU A 171 -8.80 6.12 29.42
N LEU A 172 -8.33 4.89 29.24
CA LEU A 172 -7.01 4.46 29.74
C LEU A 172 -5.83 5.13 29.02
N GLY A 173 -6.06 5.75 27.89
CA GLY A 173 -5.06 6.48 27.11
C GLY A 173 -5.24 8.00 27.10
N ASP A 174 -6.25 8.52 27.76
CA ASP A 174 -6.57 9.94 27.74
C ASP A 174 -5.51 10.76 28.50
N THR A 175 -4.98 11.78 27.83
CA THR A 175 -3.97 12.68 28.38
C THR A 175 -4.46 14.13 28.50
N ALA A 176 -5.49 14.49 27.74
CA ALA A 176 -6.07 15.82 27.74
C ALA A 176 -7.50 15.81 27.17
N VAL A 177 -8.26 16.84 27.52
CA VAL A 177 -9.58 17.12 26.92
C VAL A 177 -9.49 18.42 26.12
N ALA A 178 -9.84 18.34 24.83
CA ALA A 178 -9.92 19.51 23.95
C ALA A 178 -11.38 20.00 23.87
N VAL A 179 -11.56 21.30 23.97
CA VAL A 179 -12.87 21.96 23.84
C VAL A 179 -12.86 22.97 22.69
N ASN A 180 -14.00 23.17 22.06
CA ASN A 180 -14.15 24.25 21.09
C ASN A 180 -14.22 25.58 21.88
N PRO A 181 -13.35 26.56 21.58
CA PRO A 181 -13.35 27.85 22.26
C PRO A 181 -14.48 28.80 21.83
N ASN A 182 -15.22 28.46 20.77
CA ASN A 182 -16.29 29.30 20.17
C ASN A 182 -17.68 28.77 20.53
#